data_62ccf1a7c2269cc93fe8385b9121ecdc
#
_entry.id   62ccf1a7c2269cc93fe8385b9121ecdc
#
_cell.length_a   1.000
_cell.length_b   1.000
_cell.length_c   1.000
_cell.angle_alpha   90.00
_cell.angle_beta   90.00
_cell.angle_gamma   90.00
#
_symmetry.space_group_name_H-M   'P 1'
#
loop_
_entity.id
_entity.type
_entity.pdbx_description
1 polymer ?
#
loop_
_entity_poly.entity_id
_entity_poly.type
_entity_poly.pdbx_seq_one_letter_code
_entity_poly.pdbx_strand_id
1 'polypeptide(L)'
;MGNTFNRTYSKRRSTFNFDLTKDFDMDAFKNVIKLFSSNMPSKQFEFPYQIDILDWSDRQLRKDIFYGTMPRDPADHWARFNNQTLSPVLVCFTHCFDPEPYIASLEIGMALMALTYLLQSNGFLTSFCQCIEDPNSLGSRITGKDNTTLRVILPVGQHAYPEGTPSIPNPFGEPIQKKCNILQLDTPN
;
A
#
# COMPACT_ATOMS: atom_id res chain seq x y z
N MET A 1 17.03 -26.19 0.57
CA MET A 1 16.52 -24.91 1.08
C MET A 1 16.95 -23.66 0.29
N GLY A 2 17.91 -23.71 -0.62
CA GLY A 2 18.45 -22.53 -1.32
C GLY A 2 17.57 -21.87 -2.39
N ASN A 3 16.36 -22.37 -2.65
CA ASN A 3 15.63 -21.97 -3.85
C ASN A 3 14.42 -21.01 -3.62
N THR A 4 13.95 -20.88 -2.39
CA THR A 4 12.70 -20.12 -2.13
C THR A 4 12.93 -18.62 -2.27
N PHE A 5 14.01 -18.09 -1.70
CA PHE A 5 14.33 -16.68 -1.80
C PHE A 5 14.56 -16.24 -3.25
N ASN A 6 15.42 -16.95 -3.98
CA ASN A 6 15.70 -16.64 -5.38
C ASN A 6 14.43 -16.72 -6.25
N ARG A 7 13.57 -17.70 -5.98
CA ARG A 7 12.29 -17.84 -6.68
C ARG A 7 11.35 -16.69 -6.39
N THR A 8 11.23 -16.27 -5.13
CA THR A 8 10.39 -15.13 -4.72
C THR A 8 10.94 -13.84 -5.30
N TYR A 9 12.24 -13.62 -5.19
CA TYR A 9 12.90 -12.44 -5.72
C TYR A 9 12.71 -12.29 -7.23
N SER A 10 12.95 -13.34 -7.99
CA SER A 10 12.83 -13.32 -9.46
C SER A 10 11.37 -13.20 -9.95
N LYS A 11 10.42 -13.61 -9.12
CA LYS A 11 8.98 -13.57 -9.46
C LYS A 11 8.23 -12.40 -8.84
N ARG A 12 8.90 -11.57 -8.02
CA ARG A 12 8.25 -10.42 -7.40
C ARG A 12 7.63 -9.51 -8.48
N ARG A 13 6.37 -9.23 -8.33
CA ARG A 13 5.60 -8.28 -9.15
C ARG A 13 4.74 -7.42 -8.26
N SER A 14 4.49 -6.20 -8.69
CA SER A 14 3.47 -5.34 -8.07
C SER A 14 2.11 -5.70 -8.64
N THR A 15 1.13 -5.87 -7.77
CA THR A 15 -0.25 -6.17 -8.13
C THR A 15 -1.09 -4.92 -7.96
N PHE A 16 -1.75 -4.47 -9.02
CA PHE A 16 -2.56 -3.25 -9.00
C PHE A 16 -4.06 -3.53 -8.86
N ASN A 17 -4.52 -4.68 -9.31
CA ASN A 17 -5.92 -5.01 -9.43
C ASN A 17 -6.24 -6.28 -8.62
N PHE A 18 -6.53 -6.10 -7.34
CA PHE A 18 -6.89 -7.21 -6.46
C PHE A 18 -8.34 -7.65 -6.69
N ASP A 19 -8.58 -8.95 -6.67
CA ASP A 19 -9.92 -9.54 -6.81
C ASP A 19 -10.57 -9.68 -5.43
N LEU A 20 -11.45 -8.73 -5.10
CA LEU A 20 -12.19 -8.71 -3.84
C LEU A 20 -13.35 -9.71 -3.78
N THR A 21 -13.66 -10.39 -4.88
CA THR A 21 -14.71 -11.43 -4.91
C THR A 21 -14.22 -12.78 -4.42
N LYS A 22 -12.91 -12.91 -4.22
CA LYS A 22 -12.24 -14.11 -3.72
C LYS A 22 -11.92 -13.98 -2.23
N ASP A 23 -11.96 -15.11 -1.55
CA ASP A 23 -11.62 -15.18 -0.15
C ASP A 23 -10.17 -14.77 0.11
N PHE A 24 -9.96 -14.14 1.23
CA PHE A 24 -8.64 -13.76 1.75
C PHE A 24 -8.38 -14.50 3.06
N ASP A 25 -7.31 -15.27 3.11
CA ASP A 25 -6.91 -16.01 4.29
C ASP A 25 -6.29 -15.07 5.35
N MET A 26 -7.17 -14.50 6.17
CA MET A 26 -6.79 -13.56 7.23
C MET A 26 -5.91 -14.23 8.29
N ASP A 27 -6.09 -15.51 8.56
CA ASP A 27 -5.32 -16.21 9.61
C ASP A 27 -3.91 -16.49 9.12
N ALA A 28 -3.73 -16.94 7.88
CA ALA A 28 -2.41 -17.04 7.26
C ALA A 28 -1.71 -15.68 7.21
N PHE A 29 -2.42 -14.62 6.86
CA PHE A 29 -1.88 -13.26 6.88
C PHE A 29 -1.41 -12.86 8.28
N LYS A 30 -2.23 -13.04 9.31
CA LYS A 30 -1.87 -12.73 10.71
C LYS A 30 -0.63 -13.49 11.17
N ASN A 31 -0.49 -14.75 10.76
CA ASN A 31 0.71 -15.54 11.07
C ASN A 31 1.97 -14.95 10.46
N VAL A 32 1.87 -14.47 9.20
CA VAL A 32 3.00 -13.78 8.52
C VAL A 32 3.33 -12.47 9.24
N ILE A 33 2.33 -11.68 9.62
CA ILE A 33 2.54 -10.43 10.36
C ILE A 33 3.16 -10.70 11.73
N LYS A 34 2.73 -11.73 12.44
CA LYS A 34 3.32 -12.12 13.72
C LYS A 34 4.79 -12.50 13.57
N LEU A 35 5.12 -13.28 12.56
CA LEU A 35 6.52 -13.64 12.27
C LEU A 35 7.35 -12.39 11.92
N PHE A 36 6.81 -11.50 11.11
CA PHE A 36 7.46 -10.24 10.75
C PHE A 36 7.69 -9.37 11.99
N SER A 37 6.66 -9.14 12.82
CA SER A 37 6.77 -8.28 14.00
C SER A 37 7.79 -8.75 15.02
N SER A 38 8.01 -10.07 15.10
CA SER A 38 9.04 -10.65 15.98
C SER A 38 10.47 -10.46 15.45
N ASN A 39 10.63 -10.03 14.20
CA ASN A 39 11.91 -9.91 13.51
C ASN A 39 12.04 -8.57 12.74
N MET A 40 11.28 -7.57 13.15
CA MET A 40 11.27 -6.27 12.47
C MET A 40 12.67 -5.65 12.46
N PRO A 41 13.15 -5.21 11.28
CA PRO A 41 14.41 -4.50 11.21
C PRO A 41 14.28 -3.12 11.85
N SER A 42 15.16 -2.79 12.76
CA SER A 42 15.31 -1.44 13.29
C SER A 42 16.74 -1.21 13.76
N LYS A 43 17.26 -0.02 13.49
CA LYS A 43 18.55 0.40 14.00
C LYS A 43 18.39 0.69 15.50
N GLN A 44 19.21 0.02 16.32
CA GLN A 44 19.24 0.22 17.77
C GLN A 44 17.88 0.00 18.47
N PHE A 45 16.92 -0.68 17.82
CA PHE A 45 15.57 -0.93 18.33
C PHE A 45 14.73 0.35 18.58
N GLU A 46 15.02 1.43 17.89
CA GLU A 46 14.31 2.70 18.06
C GLU A 46 12.91 2.69 17.45
N PHE A 47 12.69 1.86 16.41
CA PHE A 47 11.40 1.73 15.69
C PHE A 47 10.74 3.09 15.42
N PRO A 48 11.35 3.96 14.59
CA PRO A 48 10.83 5.30 14.36
C PRO A 48 9.56 5.32 13.49
N TYR A 49 8.95 4.16 13.31
CA TYR A 49 7.73 3.99 12.53
C TYR A 49 6.74 3.07 13.25
N GLN A 50 5.48 3.24 12.90
CA GLN A 50 4.37 2.38 13.32
C GLN A 50 3.81 1.68 12.08
N ILE A 51 3.27 0.48 12.25
CA ILE A 51 2.59 -0.29 11.21
C ILE A 51 1.16 -0.52 11.66
N ASP A 52 0.22 -0.05 10.87
CA ASP A 52 -1.20 -0.24 11.10
C ASP A 52 -1.78 -1.10 9.98
N ILE A 53 -2.65 -2.03 10.34
CA ILE A 53 -3.29 -2.96 9.42
C ILE A 53 -4.76 -2.60 9.32
N LEU A 54 -5.20 -2.27 8.12
CA LEU A 54 -6.56 -1.88 7.81
C LEU A 54 -7.21 -2.91 6.89
N ASP A 55 -8.25 -3.54 7.38
CA ASP A 55 -9.16 -4.35 6.57
C ASP A 55 -10.37 -3.51 6.10
N TRP A 56 -11.47 -4.15 5.74
CA TRP A 56 -12.70 -3.46 5.32
C TRP A 56 -13.65 -3.11 6.47
N SER A 57 -13.30 -3.32 7.71
CA SER A 57 -14.12 -2.97 8.88
C SER A 57 -14.30 -1.46 9.03
N ASP A 58 -13.27 -0.67 8.76
CA ASP A 58 -13.39 0.79 8.65
C ASP A 58 -13.54 1.23 7.17
N ARG A 59 -14.76 1.08 6.69
CA ARG A 59 -15.11 1.42 5.31
C ARG A 59 -14.89 2.91 4.99
N GLN A 60 -15.11 3.81 5.97
CA GLN A 60 -14.93 5.24 5.72
C GLN A 60 -13.45 5.60 5.59
N LEU A 61 -12.59 5.09 6.47
CA LEU A 61 -11.15 5.30 6.36
C LEU A 61 -10.58 4.71 5.06
N ARG A 62 -11.05 3.53 4.65
CA ARG A 62 -10.68 2.91 3.36
C ARG A 62 -11.07 3.78 2.17
N LYS A 63 -12.27 4.39 2.22
CA LYS A 63 -12.74 5.33 1.20
C LYS A 63 -11.85 6.56 1.12
N ASP A 64 -11.51 7.14 2.25
CA ASP A 64 -10.67 8.34 2.31
C ASP A 64 -9.24 8.06 1.84
N ILE A 65 -8.69 6.89 2.18
CA ILE A 65 -7.39 6.45 1.65
C ILE A 65 -7.45 6.29 0.13
N PHE A 66 -8.50 5.65 -0.41
CA PHE A 66 -8.63 5.47 -1.84
C PHE A 66 -8.65 6.80 -2.59
N TYR A 67 -9.45 7.75 -2.13
CA TYR A 67 -9.53 9.07 -2.77
C TYR A 67 -8.32 9.96 -2.46
N GLY A 68 -7.73 9.85 -1.28
CA GLY A 68 -6.52 10.58 -0.88
C GLY A 68 -5.21 10.02 -1.46
N THR A 69 -5.29 8.90 -2.19
CA THR A 69 -4.14 8.31 -2.90
C THR A 69 -4.26 8.42 -4.41
N MET A 70 -5.13 9.28 -4.91
CA MET A 70 -5.24 9.54 -6.34
C MET A 70 -4.01 10.29 -6.86
N PRO A 71 -3.57 10.03 -8.09
CA PRO A 71 -2.42 10.71 -8.65
C PRO A 71 -2.66 12.21 -8.76
N ARG A 72 -1.66 13.00 -8.43
CA ARG A 72 -1.71 14.45 -8.50
C ARG A 72 -1.64 14.98 -9.93
N ASP A 73 -1.03 14.23 -10.83
CA ASP A 73 -0.88 14.62 -12.22
C ASP A 73 -1.88 13.87 -13.10
N PRO A 74 -2.93 14.56 -13.60
CA PRO A 74 -3.89 13.96 -14.52
C PRO A 74 -3.28 13.64 -15.89
N ALA A 75 -2.10 14.16 -16.23
CA ALA A 75 -1.37 13.79 -17.43
C ALA A 75 -0.64 12.44 -17.29
N ASP A 76 -0.38 11.98 -16.07
CA ASP A 76 0.15 10.66 -15.84
C ASP A 76 -0.94 9.60 -16.02
N HIS A 77 -1.08 9.14 -17.25
CA HIS A 77 -2.08 8.16 -17.64
C HIS A 77 -1.93 6.78 -16.99
N TRP A 78 -0.78 6.50 -16.36
CA TRP A 78 -0.54 5.28 -15.60
C TRP A 78 -1.18 5.29 -14.23
N ALA A 79 -1.44 6.47 -13.71
CA ALA A 79 -1.81 6.69 -12.34
C ALA A 79 -3.28 7.12 -12.17
N ARG A 80 -4.16 6.73 -13.09
CA ARG A 80 -5.57 7.19 -13.08
C ARG A 80 -6.34 6.81 -11.84
N PHE A 81 -6.00 5.69 -11.20
CA PHE A 81 -6.64 5.25 -9.97
C PHE A 81 -5.68 4.34 -9.21
N ASN A 82 -5.52 4.57 -7.93
CA ASN A 82 -4.77 3.65 -7.08
C ASN A 82 -5.63 2.43 -6.69
N ASN A 83 -6.10 1.68 -7.69
CA ASN A 83 -6.90 0.47 -7.49
C ASN A 83 -6.22 -0.53 -6.55
N GLN A 84 -4.90 -0.48 -6.47
CA GLN A 84 -4.14 -1.24 -5.50
C GLN A 84 -4.60 -1.01 -4.06
N THR A 85 -5.08 0.19 -3.72
CA THR A 85 -5.61 0.47 -2.38
C THR A 85 -6.99 -0.16 -2.11
N LEU A 86 -7.61 -0.76 -3.13
CA LEU A 86 -8.81 -1.59 -2.99
C LEU A 86 -8.49 -3.04 -2.61
N SER A 87 -7.26 -3.38 -2.26
CA SER A 87 -6.88 -4.73 -1.80
C SER A 87 -7.67 -5.17 -0.56
N PRO A 88 -7.74 -6.46 -0.25
CA PRO A 88 -8.37 -6.97 0.99
C PRO A 88 -7.81 -6.31 2.25
N VAL A 89 -6.50 -6.10 2.31
CA VAL A 89 -5.81 -5.51 3.47
C VAL A 89 -4.84 -4.43 3.00
N LEU A 90 -4.74 -3.35 3.76
CA LEU A 90 -3.68 -2.35 3.65
C LEU A 90 -2.78 -2.41 4.88
N VAL A 91 -1.48 -2.50 4.67
CA VAL A 91 -0.48 -2.33 5.71
C VAL A 91 0.10 -0.94 5.56
N CYS A 92 -0.21 -0.06 6.51
CA CYS A 92 0.14 1.35 6.48
C CYS A 92 1.38 1.59 7.34
N PHE A 93 2.41 2.16 6.75
CA PHE A 93 3.62 2.56 7.46
C PHE A 93 3.52 4.05 7.76
N THR A 94 3.44 4.39 9.04
CA THR A 94 3.37 5.75 9.52
C THR A 94 4.64 6.11 10.29
N HIS A 95 5.01 7.36 10.20
CA HIS A 95 6.12 7.93 10.93
C HIS A 95 5.56 8.77 12.07
N CYS A 96 5.87 8.38 13.30
CA CYS A 96 5.47 9.07 14.50
C CYS A 96 6.69 9.82 15.04
N PHE A 97 6.86 11.09 14.75
CA PHE A 97 7.96 11.90 15.23
C PHE A 97 9.22 12.00 14.41
N ASP A 98 9.81 13.05 14.71
CA ASP A 98 11.04 13.57 14.22
C ASP A 98 12.26 13.07 14.99
N PRO A 99 12.80 11.97 14.63
CA PRO A 99 14.21 11.91 14.43
C PRO A 99 14.44 12.04 12.95
N GLU A 100 15.48 12.57 12.51
CA GLU A 100 15.84 12.83 11.13
C GLU A 100 15.00 12.04 10.11
N PRO A 101 14.17 12.68 9.31
CA PRO A 101 13.20 12.02 8.39
C PRO A 101 13.84 10.97 7.47
N TYR A 102 15.12 11.07 7.28
CA TYR A 102 15.96 10.18 6.50
C TYR A 102 16.13 8.81 7.18
N ILE A 103 16.35 8.73 8.51
CA ILE A 103 16.52 7.45 9.23
C ILE A 103 15.20 6.68 9.22
N ALA A 104 14.10 7.36 9.52
CA ALA A 104 12.78 6.75 9.47
C ALA A 104 12.44 6.22 8.05
N SER A 105 12.79 6.97 7.02
CA SER A 105 12.56 6.54 5.63
C SER A 105 13.39 5.31 5.26
N LEU A 106 14.64 5.24 5.71
CA LEU A 106 15.50 4.08 5.50
C LEU A 106 14.95 2.83 6.20
N GLU A 107 14.56 2.95 7.46
CA GLU A 107 14.03 1.84 8.24
C GLU A 107 12.68 1.36 7.71
N ILE A 108 11.79 2.28 7.32
CA ILE A 108 10.54 1.94 6.65
C ILE A 108 10.83 1.16 5.36
N GLY A 109 11.79 1.61 4.56
CA GLY A 109 12.17 0.91 3.33
C GLY A 109 12.66 -0.52 3.59
N MET A 110 13.50 -0.71 4.62
CA MET A 110 13.97 -2.03 5.02
C MET A 110 12.82 -2.93 5.51
N ALA A 111 11.96 -2.41 6.38
CA ALA A 111 10.80 -3.13 6.90
C ALA A 111 9.81 -3.49 5.80
N LEU A 112 9.51 -2.54 4.91
CA LEU A 112 8.62 -2.71 3.78
C LEU A 112 9.10 -3.82 2.84
N MET A 113 10.38 -3.85 2.51
CA MET A 113 10.96 -4.88 1.65
C MET A 113 10.98 -6.25 2.33
N ALA A 114 11.35 -6.31 3.61
CA ALA A 114 11.34 -7.56 4.38
C ALA A 114 9.93 -8.15 4.44
N LEU A 115 8.92 -7.33 4.77
CA LEU A 115 7.53 -7.75 4.81
C LEU A 115 7.03 -8.19 3.44
N THR A 116 7.37 -7.45 2.38
CA THR A 116 7.00 -7.81 1.00
C THR A 116 7.49 -9.20 0.62
N TYR A 117 8.75 -9.50 0.87
CA TYR A 117 9.29 -10.83 0.56
C TYR A 117 8.66 -11.93 1.41
N LEU A 118 8.43 -11.64 2.69
CA LEU A 118 7.79 -12.59 3.59
C LEU A 118 6.36 -12.91 3.14
N LEU A 119 5.58 -11.90 2.78
CA LEU A 119 4.22 -12.06 2.27
C LEU A 119 4.22 -12.84 0.94
N GLN A 120 5.04 -12.44 -0.02
CA GLN A 120 5.08 -13.11 -1.33
C GLN A 120 5.59 -14.55 -1.25
N SER A 121 6.51 -14.85 -0.33
CA SER A 121 6.95 -16.23 -0.09
C SER A 121 5.87 -17.12 0.52
N ASN A 122 4.86 -16.50 1.15
CA ASN A 122 3.69 -17.18 1.73
C ASN A 122 2.43 -17.09 0.83
N GLY A 123 2.60 -16.73 -0.45
CA GLY A 123 1.52 -16.78 -1.44
C GLY A 123 0.65 -15.52 -1.49
N PHE A 124 1.01 -14.47 -0.80
CA PHE A 124 0.31 -13.18 -0.89
C PHE A 124 0.84 -12.36 -2.06
N LEU A 125 -0.05 -11.56 -2.64
CA LEU A 125 0.26 -10.54 -3.64
C LEU A 125 0.40 -9.20 -2.94
N THR A 126 1.33 -8.36 -3.40
CA THR A 126 1.59 -7.06 -2.80
C THR A 126 1.80 -5.99 -3.85
N SER A 127 1.66 -4.73 -3.44
CA SER A 127 2.03 -3.56 -4.22
C SER A 127 2.58 -2.47 -3.30
N PHE A 128 3.00 -1.34 -3.85
CA PHE A 128 3.43 -0.17 -3.10
C PHE A 128 2.65 1.05 -3.56
N CYS A 129 2.09 1.80 -2.63
CA CYS A 129 1.42 3.06 -2.90
C CYS A 129 2.06 4.18 -2.07
N GLN A 130 2.64 5.16 -2.77
CA GLN A 130 3.22 6.38 -2.19
C GLN A 130 2.55 7.65 -2.73
N CYS A 131 1.55 7.51 -3.61
CA CYS A 131 0.80 8.63 -4.15
C CYS A 131 -0.22 9.12 -3.12
N ILE A 132 0.22 9.77 -2.07
CA ILE A 132 -0.60 10.21 -0.94
C ILE A 132 -0.71 11.72 -1.01
N GLU A 133 -1.94 12.23 -1.13
CA GLU A 133 -2.21 13.68 -1.29
C GLU A 133 -1.96 14.44 0.00
N ASP A 134 -2.53 13.95 1.11
CA ASP A 134 -2.36 14.53 2.44
C ASP A 134 -1.86 13.47 3.43
N PRO A 135 -0.54 13.21 3.44
CA PRO A 135 0.03 12.16 4.27
C PRO A 135 -0.08 12.42 5.77
N ASN A 136 -0.18 13.68 6.20
CA ASN A 136 -0.31 14.02 7.62
C ASN A 136 -1.73 13.79 8.11
N SER A 137 -2.74 14.24 7.38
CA SER A 137 -4.13 13.99 7.73
C SER A 137 -4.45 12.50 7.75
N LEU A 138 -4.03 11.75 6.72
CA LEU A 138 -4.23 10.30 6.69
C LEU A 138 -3.45 9.59 7.80
N GLY A 139 -2.23 9.99 8.08
CA GLY A 139 -1.42 9.44 9.16
C GLY A 139 -2.09 9.59 10.51
N SER A 140 -2.54 10.80 10.85
CA SER A 140 -3.24 11.07 12.12
C SER A 140 -4.54 10.28 12.25
N ARG A 141 -5.28 10.11 11.17
CA ARG A 141 -6.53 9.33 11.17
C ARG A 141 -6.31 7.82 11.32
N ILE A 142 -5.25 7.30 10.71
CA ILE A 142 -4.88 5.88 10.81
C ILE A 142 -4.43 5.56 12.25
N THR A 143 -3.59 6.39 12.81
CA THR A 143 -2.95 6.11 14.11
C THR A 143 -3.76 6.61 15.32
N GLY A 144 -4.69 7.56 15.09
CA GLY A 144 -5.37 8.29 16.16
C GLY A 144 -4.44 9.25 16.92
N LYS A 145 -3.28 9.58 16.38
CA LYS A 145 -2.27 10.45 17.01
C LYS A 145 -1.98 11.65 16.12
N ASP A 146 -1.86 12.82 16.72
CA ASP A 146 -1.40 14.01 16.04
C ASP A 146 0.06 13.88 15.59
N ASN A 147 0.45 14.65 14.60
CA ASN A 147 1.82 14.71 14.08
C ASN A 147 2.36 13.38 13.52
N THR A 148 1.49 12.53 13.01
CA THR A 148 1.89 11.32 12.30
C THR A 148 1.76 11.51 10.79
N THR A 149 2.69 10.94 10.05
CA THR A 149 2.74 11.02 8.59
C THR A 149 2.66 9.64 7.97
N LEU A 150 1.69 9.40 7.12
CA LEU A 150 1.61 8.18 6.31
C LEU A 150 2.69 8.21 5.22
N ARG A 151 3.63 7.29 5.28
CA ARG A 151 4.80 7.27 4.37
C ARG A 151 4.58 6.38 3.15
N VAL A 152 4.01 5.22 3.38
CA VAL A 152 3.74 4.24 2.33
C VAL A 152 2.62 3.31 2.77
N ILE A 153 1.86 2.87 1.81
CA ILE A 153 0.86 1.81 1.97
C ILE A 153 1.36 0.58 1.20
N LEU A 154 1.30 -0.58 1.83
CA LEU A 154 1.51 -1.89 1.23
C LEU A 154 0.14 -2.59 1.09
N PRO A 155 -0.49 -2.51 -0.08
CA PRO A 155 -1.68 -3.29 -0.39
C PRO A 155 -1.35 -4.78 -0.43
N VAL A 156 -2.21 -5.61 0.18
CA VAL A 156 -2.03 -7.06 0.29
C VAL A 156 -3.30 -7.79 -0.10
N GLY A 157 -3.16 -8.84 -0.91
CA GLY A 157 -4.23 -9.75 -1.30
C GLY A 157 -3.66 -11.11 -1.70
N GLN A 158 -4.52 -12.04 -2.11
CA GLN A 158 -4.10 -13.37 -2.59
C GLN A 158 -4.51 -13.61 -4.04
N HIS A 159 -5.49 -12.87 -4.52
CA HIS A 159 -6.02 -13.01 -5.87
C HIS A 159 -6.00 -11.65 -6.58
N ALA A 160 -5.76 -11.69 -7.87
CA ALA A 160 -5.80 -10.52 -8.75
C ALA A 160 -6.67 -10.80 -9.97
N TYR A 161 -7.32 -9.75 -10.45
CA TYR A 161 -7.95 -9.81 -11.77
C TYR A 161 -6.88 -10.03 -12.86
N PRO A 162 -7.23 -10.73 -13.94
CA PRO A 162 -6.35 -10.86 -15.09
C PRO A 162 -5.87 -9.49 -15.59
N GLU A 163 -4.65 -9.46 -16.09
CA GLU A 163 -4.10 -8.27 -16.72
C GLU A 163 -4.99 -7.84 -17.89
N GLY A 164 -5.29 -6.55 -17.98
CA GLY A 164 -6.19 -6.02 -19.01
C GLY A 164 -7.69 -6.04 -18.64
N THR A 165 -8.07 -6.44 -17.43
CA THR A 165 -9.45 -6.34 -16.97
C THR A 165 -9.91 -4.87 -17.04
N PRO A 166 -10.94 -4.53 -17.84
CA PRO A 166 -11.22 -3.14 -18.23
C PRO A 166 -11.82 -2.28 -17.11
N SER A 167 -12.44 -2.89 -16.12
CA SER A 167 -13.00 -2.16 -14.98
C SER A 167 -13.03 -3.03 -13.73
N ILE A 168 -12.52 -2.48 -12.62
CA ILE A 168 -12.67 -3.09 -11.32
C ILE A 168 -13.90 -2.46 -10.66
N PRO A 169 -14.81 -3.24 -10.08
CA PRO A 169 -15.94 -2.69 -9.38
C PRO A 169 -15.49 -1.74 -8.27
N ASN A 170 -15.99 -0.50 -8.29
CA ASN A 170 -15.75 0.41 -7.18
C ASN A 170 -16.60 -0.01 -5.96
N PRO A 171 -15.99 -0.51 -4.87
CA PRO A 171 -16.73 -1.01 -3.72
C PRO A 171 -17.43 0.11 -2.93
N PHE A 172 -17.12 1.36 -3.21
CA PHE A 172 -17.73 2.52 -2.55
C PHE A 172 -19.04 2.98 -3.22
N GLY A 173 -19.40 2.38 -4.38
CA GLY A 173 -20.66 2.68 -5.08
C GLY A 173 -20.74 4.05 -5.74
N GLU A 174 -19.67 4.81 -5.74
CA GLU A 174 -19.59 6.10 -6.44
C GLU A 174 -18.97 5.89 -7.82
N PRO A 175 -19.50 6.52 -8.87
CA PRO A 175 -18.84 6.53 -10.16
C PRO A 175 -17.48 7.17 -9.98
N ILE A 176 -16.42 6.49 -10.43
CA ILE A 176 -15.09 7.07 -10.49
C ILE A 176 -15.16 8.23 -11.47
N GLN A 177 -15.35 9.44 -10.97
CA GLN A 177 -15.33 10.63 -11.80
C GLN A 177 -13.92 10.74 -12.37
N LYS A 178 -13.82 10.61 -13.68
CA LYS A 178 -12.62 10.96 -14.41
C LYS A 178 -12.42 12.47 -14.27
N LYS A 179 -11.72 12.93 -13.25
CA LYS A 179 -11.13 14.26 -13.24
C LYS A 179 -9.93 14.28 -14.19
N CYS A 180 -10.19 13.97 -15.45
CA CYS A 180 -9.23 14.20 -16.51
C CYS A 180 -9.49 15.60 -17.09
N ASN A 181 -8.99 16.61 -16.44
CA ASN A 181 -8.61 17.80 -17.20
C ASN A 181 -7.30 17.44 -17.90
N ILE A 182 -7.41 16.97 -19.13
CA ILE A 182 -6.25 16.81 -20.01
C ILE A 182 -5.80 18.25 -20.29
N LEU A 183 -4.78 18.70 -19.58
CA LEU A 183 -3.99 19.84 -20.03
C LEU A 183 -3.26 19.32 -21.28
N GLN A 184 -3.75 19.72 -22.46
CA GLN A 184 -2.95 19.63 -23.67
C GLN A 184 -1.72 20.52 -23.44
N LEU A 185 -0.58 19.89 -23.23
CA LEU A 185 0.69 20.59 -23.32
C LEU A 185 0.86 20.91 -24.80
N ASP A 186 0.73 22.20 -25.16
CA ASP A 186 1.16 22.69 -26.45
C ASP A 186 2.64 22.37 -26.59
N THR A 187 2.95 21.48 -27.52
CA THR A 187 4.35 21.25 -27.93
C THR A 187 4.86 22.56 -28.52
N PRO A 188 5.97 23.12 -28.00
CA PRO A 188 6.58 24.28 -28.65
C PRO A 188 7.05 23.86 -30.04
N ASN A 189 6.66 24.66 -31.03
CA ASN A 189 7.15 24.59 -32.41
C ASN A 189 8.66 24.78 -32.50
#